data_8fb11e31432902d8202eccb7ce35acbf
#
_entry.id   8fb11e31432902d8202eccb7ce35acbf
#
_cell.length_a   1.000
_cell.length_b   1.000
_cell.length_c   1.000
_cell.angle_alpha   90.00
_cell.angle_beta   90.00
_cell.angle_gamma   90.00
#
_symmetry.space_group_name_H-M   'P 1'
#
loop_
_entity.id
_entity.type
_entity.pdbx_description
1 polymer ?
#
loop_
_entity_poly.entity_id
_entity_poly.type
_entity_poly.pdbx_seq_one_letter_code
_entity_poly.pdbx_strand_id
1 'polypeptide(L)'
;MKRYPKPFFGYSDLSVVVNGLYTKTHHKTYLYQIRNLVSEDASKQQQWFKETLFHQKDTLFQFDVEWIQGETLEGELIGGNIRCFLKLAGTPYLPSFEKKILLLESYSGDVAKMATYKQMGVFEQINGLILGSFTEMEQKQYEPDIVSLVKSIVNLPQLPIVKTSQIGHGPDSKCAIIGERLMMKKEG
;
A
#
# COMPACT_ATOMS: atom_id res chain seq x y z
N MET A 1 15.11 10.71 -15.19
CA MET A 1 15.15 9.81 -14.04
C MET A 1 15.99 8.54 -14.27
N LYS A 2 16.02 7.92 -15.45
CA LYS A 2 16.87 6.72 -15.68
C LYS A 2 18.37 6.92 -15.38
N ARG A 3 18.93 8.11 -15.66
CA ARG A 3 20.37 8.41 -15.44
C ARG A 3 20.72 8.81 -14.01
N TYR A 4 19.79 9.36 -13.26
CA TYR A 4 20.02 9.90 -11.91
C TYR A 4 18.81 9.58 -11.05
N PRO A 5 18.70 8.35 -10.52
CA PRO A 5 17.60 7.96 -9.65
C PRO A 5 17.65 8.79 -8.36
N LYS A 6 16.60 9.55 -8.13
CA LYS A 6 16.40 10.27 -6.86
C LYS A 6 15.20 9.68 -6.14
N PRO A 7 15.20 9.64 -4.81
CA PRO A 7 14.02 9.23 -4.05
C PRO A 7 12.82 10.10 -4.45
N PHE A 8 11.72 9.46 -4.84
CA PHE A 8 10.47 10.15 -5.15
C PHE A 8 9.41 9.69 -4.15
N PHE A 9 8.91 10.64 -3.38
CA PHE A 9 7.87 10.42 -2.39
C PHE A 9 6.53 10.94 -2.91
N GLY A 10 5.49 10.15 -2.73
CA GLY A 10 4.14 10.53 -3.10
C GLY A 10 3.12 9.83 -2.21
N TYR A 11 1.90 10.36 -2.15
CA TYR A 11 0.86 9.82 -1.31
C TYR A 11 -0.52 10.11 -1.88
N SER A 12 -1.53 9.33 -1.52
CA SER A 12 -2.92 9.53 -1.94
C SER A 12 -3.03 9.62 -3.48
N ASP A 13 -3.40 10.78 -4.04
CA ASP A 13 -3.49 10.97 -5.50
C ASP A 13 -2.17 10.70 -6.23
N LEU A 14 -1.04 10.90 -5.59
CA LEU A 14 0.27 10.59 -6.16
C LEU A 14 0.57 9.09 -6.25
N SER A 15 -0.32 8.21 -5.77
CA SER A 15 -0.24 6.76 -6.05
C SER A 15 -0.13 6.48 -7.54
N VAL A 16 -0.76 7.30 -8.38
CA VAL A 16 -0.62 7.26 -9.86
C VAL A 16 0.83 7.48 -10.27
N VAL A 17 1.46 8.51 -9.71
CA VAL A 17 2.83 8.91 -10.10
C VAL A 17 3.87 7.91 -9.61
N VAL A 18 3.81 7.50 -8.34
CA VAL A 18 4.79 6.55 -7.78
C VAL A 18 4.77 5.21 -8.50
N ASN A 19 3.57 4.66 -8.80
CA ASN A 19 3.46 3.42 -9.55
C ASN A 19 3.85 3.59 -11.04
N GLY A 20 3.44 4.69 -11.68
CA GLY A 20 3.80 4.98 -13.06
C GLY A 20 5.31 5.15 -13.26
N LEU A 21 6.00 5.81 -12.32
CA LEU A 21 7.46 5.93 -12.32
C LEU A 21 8.12 4.57 -12.14
N TYR A 22 7.68 3.77 -11.18
CA TYR A 22 8.16 2.40 -10.98
C TYR A 22 8.00 1.57 -12.26
N THR A 23 6.82 1.57 -12.88
CA THR A 23 6.53 0.81 -14.12
C THR A 23 7.46 1.20 -15.27
N LYS A 24 7.80 2.48 -15.41
CA LYS A 24 8.62 2.96 -16.54
C LYS A 24 10.11 2.91 -16.29
N THR A 25 10.54 2.95 -15.05
CA THR A 25 11.96 3.09 -14.72
C THR A 25 12.54 1.90 -13.97
N HIS A 26 11.69 1.07 -13.37
CA HIS A 26 12.04 0.00 -12.42
C HIS A 26 12.81 0.50 -11.18
N HIS A 27 12.79 1.82 -10.92
CA HIS A 27 13.33 2.39 -9.70
C HIS A 27 12.26 2.40 -8.61
N LYS A 28 12.65 2.05 -7.39
CA LYS A 28 11.79 2.13 -6.23
C LYS A 28 11.29 3.56 -6.02
N THR A 29 10.04 3.67 -5.62
CA THR A 29 9.40 4.93 -5.24
C THR A 29 8.72 4.75 -3.89
N TYR A 30 8.39 5.83 -3.23
CA TYR A 30 8.04 5.84 -1.82
C TYR A 30 6.62 6.36 -1.63
N LEU A 31 5.71 5.49 -1.18
CA LEU A 31 4.36 5.86 -0.81
C LEU A 31 4.36 6.33 0.64
N TYR A 32 4.44 7.64 0.85
CA TYR A 32 4.59 8.24 2.17
C TYR A 32 3.94 9.62 2.26
N GLN A 33 3.19 9.85 3.35
CA GLN A 33 2.53 11.13 3.61
C GLN A 33 3.54 12.15 4.20
N ILE A 34 4.39 12.72 3.36
CA ILE A 34 5.48 13.61 3.77
C ILE A 34 5.00 14.83 4.57
N ARG A 35 3.74 15.26 4.42
CA ARG A 35 3.15 16.35 5.21
C ARG A 35 3.14 16.06 6.72
N ASN A 36 3.17 14.79 7.13
CA ASN A 36 3.25 14.42 8.55
C ASN A 36 4.52 14.92 9.23
N LEU A 37 5.56 15.29 8.47
CA LEU A 37 6.79 15.90 9.01
C LEU A 37 6.60 17.33 9.52
N VAL A 38 5.49 17.98 9.16
CA VAL A 38 5.17 19.38 9.55
C VAL A 38 3.80 19.50 10.23
N SER A 39 3.20 18.39 10.65
CA SER A 39 1.97 18.38 11.46
C SER A 39 2.25 18.81 12.90
N GLU A 40 1.21 19.10 13.67
CA GLU A 40 1.33 19.51 15.08
C GLU A 40 2.12 18.49 15.93
N ASP A 41 1.93 17.19 15.69
CA ASP A 41 2.60 16.09 16.39
C ASP A 41 3.71 15.42 15.54
N ALA A 42 4.49 16.22 14.81
CA ALA A 42 5.46 15.71 13.85
C ALA A 42 6.69 15.03 14.46
N SER A 43 6.95 15.14 15.76
CA SER A 43 8.21 14.71 16.41
C SER A 43 8.58 13.25 16.11
N LYS A 44 7.61 12.34 16.23
CA LYS A 44 7.78 10.92 15.94
C LYS A 44 8.10 10.67 14.45
N GLN A 45 7.38 11.33 13.55
CA GLN A 45 7.58 11.23 12.11
C GLN A 45 8.96 11.79 11.71
N GLN A 46 9.35 12.93 12.27
CA GLN A 46 10.67 13.53 12.04
C GLN A 46 11.79 12.64 12.55
N GLN A 47 11.61 11.99 13.71
CA GLN A 47 12.57 11.03 14.23
C GLN A 47 12.73 9.84 13.28
N TRP A 48 11.66 9.18 12.90
CA TRP A 48 11.70 8.04 11.96
C TRP A 48 12.32 8.40 10.62
N PHE A 49 11.95 9.57 10.09
CA PHE A 49 12.50 10.07 8.83
C PHE A 49 14.01 10.30 8.92
N LYS A 50 14.49 10.94 9.99
CA LYS A 50 15.93 11.14 10.25
C LYS A 50 16.66 9.82 10.41
N GLU A 51 16.15 8.91 11.24
CA GLU A 51 16.73 7.60 11.47
C GLU A 51 16.87 6.81 10.17
N THR A 52 15.87 6.86 9.32
CA THR A 52 15.86 6.11 8.05
C THR A 52 16.77 6.75 7.01
N LEU A 53 16.68 8.05 6.77
CA LEU A 53 17.41 8.68 5.67
C LEU A 53 18.87 9.04 6.02
N PHE A 54 19.17 9.30 7.29
CA PHE A 54 20.52 9.74 7.70
C PHE A 54 21.26 8.72 8.55
N HIS A 55 20.57 7.80 9.22
CA HIS A 55 21.19 6.82 10.10
C HIS A 55 21.04 5.37 9.61
N GLN A 56 20.53 5.17 8.39
CA GLN A 56 20.38 3.87 7.73
C GLN A 56 19.60 2.82 8.54
N LYS A 57 18.62 3.27 9.35
CA LYS A 57 17.67 2.40 10.03
C LYS A 57 16.41 2.26 9.19
N ASP A 58 15.72 1.14 9.28
CA ASP A 58 14.49 0.90 8.53
C ASP A 58 13.21 1.37 9.26
N THR A 59 13.36 2.22 10.28
CA THR A 59 12.26 2.61 11.19
C THR A 59 11.03 3.16 10.48
N LEU A 60 11.21 3.91 9.40
CA LEU A 60 10.10 4.44 8.60
C LEU A 60 9.45 3.39 7.70
N PHE A 61 10.20 2.36 7.31
CA PHE A 61 9.77 1.32 6.36
C PHE A 61 9.19 0.08 7.03
N GLN A 62 9.42 -0.08 8.33
CA GLN A 62 8.89 -1.19 9.10
C GLN A 62 7.49 -0.86 9.62
N PHE A 63 6.55 -1.75 9.39
CA PHE A 63 5.18 -1.66 9.86
C PHE A 63 4.66 -3.03 10.29
N ASP A 64 3.81 -3.02 11.29
CA ASP A 64 3.19 -4.23 11.82
C ASP A 64 1.98 -4.62 10.97
N VAL A 65 1.71 -5.92 10.91
CA VAL A 65 0.56 -6.46 10.17
C VAL A 65 -0.23 -7.45 11.03
N GLU A 66 -1.53 -7.44 10.83
CA GLU A 66 -2.45 -8.46 11.29
C GLU A 66 -2.74 -9.43 10.14
N TRP A 67 -2.55 -10.72 10.38
CA TRP A 67 -2.88 -11.77 9.40
C TRP A 67 -4.37 -12.04 9.38
N ILE A 68 -4.99 -11.75 8.25
CA ILE A 68 -6.42 -12.01 8.00
C ILE A 68 -6.60 -13.37 7.37
N GLN A 69 -5.67 -13.78 6.49
CA GLN A 69 -5.71 -15.03 5.75
C GLN A 69 -4.31 -15.41 5.28
N GLY A 70 -4.00 -16.72 5.31
CA GLY A 70 -2.66 -17.22 4.91
C GLY A 70 -1.61 -17.03 6.00
N GLU A 71 -0.39 -17.48 5.71
CA GLU A 71 0.75 -17.49 6.66
C GLU A 71 2.04 -16.95 6.04
N THR A 72 2.09 -16.80 4.73
CA THR A 72 3.26 -16.28 4.01
C THR A 72 2.80 -15.36 2.89
N LEU A 73 3.45 -14.20 2.77
CA LEU A 73 3.18 -13.22 1.74
C LEU A 73 4.52 -12.80 1.15
N GLU A 74 4.70 -13.01 -0.16
CA GLU A 74 5.96 -12.71 -0.86
C GLU A 74 5.71 -12.15 -2.26
N GLY A 75 6.42 -11.07 -2.59
CA GLY A 75 6.37 -10.43 -3.91
C GLY A 75 6.85 -9.00 -3.89
N GLU A 76 6.90 -8.37 -5.06
CA GLU A 76 7.16 -6.93 -5.14
C GLU A 76 5.88 -6.13 -4.86
N LEU A 77 6.02 -5.07 -4.08
CA LEU A 77 4.91 -4.21 -3.66
C LEU A 77 4.52 -3.23 -4.76
N ILE A 78 3.22 -3.17 -5.05
CA ILE A 78 2.57 -2.17 -5.92
C ILE A 78 1.29 -1.67 -5.26
N GLY A 79 0.73 -0.57 -5.76
CA GLY A 79 -0.57 -0.10 -5.29
C GLY A 79 -0.51 1.20 -4.49
N GLY A 80 -1.42 1.37 -3.56
CA GLY A 80 -1.62 2.57 -2.74
C GLY A 80 -3.09 2.95 -2.64
N ASN A 81 -3.44 4.22 -2.88
CA ASN A 81 -4.84 4.64 -2.80
C ASN A 81 -5.69 3.91 -3.83
N ILE A 82 -6.72 3.20 -3.34
CA ILE A 82 -7.55 2.26 -4.13
C ILE A 82 -8.16 2.92 -5.38
N ARG A 83 -8.67 4.14 -5.26
CA ARG A 83 -9.28 4.89 -6.36
C ARG A 83 -8.21 5.41 -7.33
N CYS A 84 -7.15 5.97 -6.78
CA CYS A 84 -6.14 6.65 -7.59
C CYS A 84 -5.30 5.66 -8.40
N PHE A 85 -4.95 4.52 -7.82
CA PHE A 85 -4.23 3.48 -8.53
C PHE A 85 -5.04 2.92 -9.73
N LEU A 86 -6.36 2.79 -9.61
CA LEU A 86 -7.24 2.38 -10.72
C LEU A 86 -7.21 3.34 -11.92
N LYS A 87 -6.85 4.61 -11.73
CA LYS A 87 -6.72 5.56 -12.86
C LYS A 87 -5.62 5.17 -13.86
N LEU A 88 -4.74 4.25 -13.47
CA LEU A 88 -3.73 3.68 -14.36
C LEU A 88 -4.29 2.58 -15.28
N ALA A 89 -5.48 2.03 -15.00
CA ALA A 89 -6.07 0.96 -15.78
C ALA A 89 -6.21 1.37 -17.25
N GLY A 90 -5.82 0.46 -18.17
CA GLY A 90 -5.82 0.72 -19.59
C GLY A 90 -4.68 1.62 -20.11
N THR A 91 -3.77 2.04 -19.24
CA THR A 91 -2.59 2.85 -19.61
C THR A 91 -1.30 2.03 -19.58
N PRO A 92 -0.24 2.45 -20.32
CA PRO A 92 1.06 1.79 -20.25
C PRO A 92 1.84 2.08 -18.96
N TYR A 93 1.22 2.72 -17.97
CA TYR A 93 1.78 3.07 -16.67
C TYR A 93 1.29 2.16 -15.56
N LEU A 94 0.29 1.30 -15.81
CA LEU A 94 -0.17 0.30 -14.85
C LEU A 94 0.92 -0.77 -14.71
N PRO A 95 1.41 -1.06 -13.48
CA PRO A 95 2.31 -2.20 -13.28
C PRO A 95 1.56 -3.53 -13.51
N SER A 96 2.30 -4.56 -13.92
CA SER A 96 1.76 -5.92 -13.94
C SER A 96 1.37 -6.34 -12.53
N PHE A 97 0.27 -7.06 -12.41
CA PHE A 97 -0.19 -7.66 -11.14
C PHE A 97 0.45 -9.04 -10.89
N GLU A 98 1.00 -9.65 -11.93
CA GLU A 98 1.50 -11.02 -11.85
C GLU A 98 2.57 -11.16 -10.76
N LYS A 99 2.28 -12.03 -9.78
CA LYS A 99 3.15 -12.36 -8.64
C LYS A 99 3.55 -11.15 -7.78
N LYS A 100 2.74 -10.08 -7.79
CA LYS A 100 2.96 -8.90 -6.96
C LYS A 100 2.18 -8.97 -5.66
N ILE A 101 2.58 -8.14 -4.70
CA ILE A 101 1.77 -7.81 -3.54
C ILE A 101 1.04 -6.51 -3.86
N LEU A 102 -0.29 -6.53 -3.75
CA LEU A 102 -1.11 -5.34 -3.94
C LEU A 102 -1.38 -4.69 -2.59
N LEU A 103 -0.99 -3.43 -2.43
CA LEU A 103 -1.37 -2.58 -1.31
C LEU A 103 -2.57 -1.74 -1.71
N LEU A 104 -3.62 -1.75 -0.88
CA LEU A 104 -4.79 -0.89 -1.05
C LEU A 104 -5.10 -0.15 0.26
N GLU A 105 -5.28 1.15 0.17
CA GLU A 105 -5.71 2.03 1.27
C GLU A 105 -6.70 3.09 0.77
N SER A 106 -7.45 3.73 1.66
CA SER A 106 -8.34 4.83 1.29
C SER A 106 -8.57 5.79 2.46
N TYR A 107 -8.66 7.08 2.16
CA TYR A 107 -9.20 8.05 3.11
C TYR A 107 -10.73 8.01 3.11
N SER A 108 -11.37 8.08 1.95
CA SER A 108 -12.82 8.07 1.77
C SER A 108 -13.34 6.68 1.38
N GLY A 109 -14.63 6.44 1.60
CA GLY A 109 -15.28 5.13 1.47
C GLY A 109 -15.37 4.51 0.05
N ASP A 110 -14.33 4.63 -0.76
CA ASP A 110 -14.28 4.11 -2.14
C ASP A 110 -14.16 2.57 -2.25
N VAL A 111 -14.68 1.84 -1.28
CA VAL A 111 -14.62 0.37 -1.23
C VAL A 111 -15.34 -0.32 -2.38
N ALA A 112 -16.32 0.34 -3.01
CA ALA A 112 -16.94 -0.16 -4.24
C ALA A 112 -15.91 -0.42 -5.36
N LYS A 113 -14.74 0.24 -5.31
CA LYS A 113 -13.63 0.00 -6.23
C LYS A 113 -13.02 -1.39 -6.07
N MET A 114 -13.20 -2.05 -4.93
CA MET A 114 -12.78 -3.44 -4.73
C MET A 114 -13.44 -4.38 -5.75
N ALA A 115 -14.72 -4.16 -6.05
CA ALA A 115 -15.41 -4.90 -7.10
C ALA A 115 -14.80 -4.69 -8.49
N THR A 116 -14.29 -3.50 -8.77
CA THR A 116 -13.59 -3.22 -10.04
C THR A 116 -12.30 -4.05 -10.15
N TYR A 117 -11.50 -4.13 -9.09
CA TYR A 117 -10.31 -5.01 -9.08
C TYR A 117 -10.69 -6.48 -9.31
N LYS A 118 -11.79 -6.94 -8.72
CA LYS A 118 -12.30 -8.30 -8.97
C LYS A 118 -12.70 -8.50 -10.44
N GLN A 119 -13.42 -7.55 -11.02
CA GLN A 119 -13.81 -7.61 -12.44
C GLN A 119 -12.63 -7.59 -13.40
N MET A 120 -11.52 -6.93 -13.01
CA MET A 120 -10.27 -6.93 -13.77
C MET A 120 -9.45 -8.22 -13.60
N GLY A 121 -9.88 -9.18 -12.78
CA GLY A 121 -9.14 -10.42 -12.49
C GLY A 121 -7.82 -10.17 -11.77
N VAL A 122 -7.74 -9.13 -10.96
CA VAL A 122 -6.50 -8.74 -10.27
C VAL A 122 -6.14 -9.72 -9.16
N PHE A 123 -7.14 -10.17 -8.40
CA PHE A 123 -6.91 -11.04 -7.24
C PHE A 123 -6.41 -12.42 -7.61
N GLU A 124 -6.68 -12.87 -8.82
CA GLU A 124 -6.20 -14.15 -9.38
C GLU A 124 -4.74 -14.07 -9.86
N GLN A 125 -4.19 -12.87 -10.01
CA GLN A 125 -2.83 -12.63 -10.52
C GLN A 125 -1.81 -12.32 -9.41
N ILE A 126 -2.28 -11.71 -8.30
CA ILE A 126 -1.40 -11.27 -7.22
C ILE A 126 -1.00 -12.43 -6.30
N ASN A 127 0.15 -12.30 -5.64
CA ASN A 127 0.62 -13.22 -4.61
C ASN A 127 0.13 -12.87 -3.20
N GLY A 128 -0.42 -11.68 -3.00
CA GLY A 128 -0.94 -11.27 -1.72
C GLY A 128 -1.54 -9.88 -1.71
N LEU A 129 -2.35 -9.61 -0.71
CA LEU A 129 -3.03 -8.34 -0.51
C LEU A 129 -2.66 -7.74 0.84
N ILE A 130 -2.24 -6.48 0.84
CA ILE A 130 -2.07 -5.67 2.05
C ILE A 130 -3.21 -4.65 2.07
N LEU A 131 -3.99 -4.66 3.12
CA LEU A 131 -4.99 -3.64 3.41
C LEU A 131 -4.37 -2.62 4.36
N GLY A 132 -4.18 -1.39 3.89
CA GLY A 132 -3.88 -0.25 4.74
C GLY A 132 -5.11 0.24 5.49
N SER A 133 -5.07 1.46 6.03
CA SER A 133 -6.24 2.07 6.66
C SER A 133 -7.31 2.45 5.62
N PHE A 134 -8.56 2.21 5.99
CA PHE A 134 -9.74 2.71 5.29
C PHE A 134 -10.44 3.71 6.21
N THR A 135 -9.84 4.89 6.33
CA THR A 135 -10.07 5.86 7.39
C THR A 135 -11.54 6.21 7.62
N GLU A 136 -12.29 6.51 6.55
CA GLU A 136 -13.71 6.86 6.69
C GLU A 136 -14.55 5.68 7.16
N MET A 137 -14.30 4.46 6.63
CA MET A 137 -15.03 3.26 7.06
C MET A 137 -14.79 2.95 8.53
N GLU A 138 -13.52 3.06 8.95
CA GLU A 138 -13.10 2.79 10.32
C GLU A 138 -13.69 3.83 11.29
N GLN A 139 -13.66 5.12 10.94
CA GLN A 139 -14.21 6.19 11.75
C GLN A 139 -15.74 6.17 11.85
N LYS A 140 -16.43 5.84 10.77
CA LYS A 140 -17.90 5.79 10.70
C LYS A 140 -18.47 4.40 11.00
N GLN A 141 -17.60 3.43 11.30
CA GLN A 141 -17.98 2.05 11.63
C GLN A 141 -18.92 1.44 10.57
N TYR A 142 -18.51 1.50 9.30
CA TYR A 142 -19.30 0.94 8.21
C TYR A 142 -19.50 -0.58 8.36
N GLU A 143 -20.69 -1.05 8.01
CA GLU A 143 -21.05 -2.46 7.93
C GLU A 143 -21.38 -2.84 6.47
N PRO A 144 -20.73 -3.90 5.92
CA PRO A 144 -19.66 -4.67 6.54
C PRO A 144 -18.35 -3.87 6.66
N ASP A 145 -17.50 -4.23 7.62
CA ASP A 145 -16.15 -3.69 7.73
C ASP A 145 -15.28 -4.09 6.53
N ILE A 146 -14.11 -3.44 6.37
CA ILE A 146 -13.25 -3.66 5.19
C ILE A 146 -12.78 -5.11 5.08
N VAL A 147 -12.51 -5.81 6.18
CA VAL A 147 -12.01 -7.19 6.17
C VAL A 147 -13.11 -8.13 5.69
N SER A 148 -14.30 -8.01 6.25
CA SER A 148 -15.49 -8.78 5.87
C SER A 148 -15.86 -8.55 4.40
N LEU A 149 -15.83 -7.28 3.96
CA LEU A 149 -16.09 -6.92 2.58
C LEU A 149 -15.08 -7.54 1.63
N VAL A 150 -13.78 -7.42 1.94
CA VAL A 150 -12.71 -7.97 1.09
C VAL A 150 -12.82 -9.48 0.99
N LYS A 151 -13.03 -10.18 2.09
CA LYS A 151 -13.23 -11.64 2.09
C LYS A 151 -14.39 -12.06 1.19
N SER A 152 -15.50 -11.32 1.22
CA SER A 152 -16.67 -11.64 0.40
C SER A 152 -16.42 -11.41 -1.10
N ILE A 153 -15.70 -10.34 -1.46
CA ILE A 153 -15.43 -9.99 -2.86
C ILE A 153 -14.31 -10.85 -3.43
N VAL A 154 -13.20 -11.00 -2.72
CA VAL A 154 -12.03 -11.75 -3.18
C VAL A 154 -12.37 -13.23 -3.34
N ASN A 155 -12.94 -13.85 -2.31
CA ASN A 155 -13.36 -15.26 -2.28
C ASN A 155 -12.30 -16.24 -2.83
N LEU A 156 -11.05 -16.04 -2.43
CA LEU A 156 -9.88 -16.86 -2.80
C LEU A 156 -9.18 -17.29 -1.51
N PRO A 157 -9.54 -18.45 -0.91
CA PRO A 157 -9.00 -18.87 0.41
C PRO A 157 -7.48 -19.01 0.45
N GLN A 158 -6.84 -19.25 -0.70
CA GLN A 158 -5.38 -19.41 -0.81
C GLN A 158 -4.62 -18.08 -0.91
N LEU A 159 -5.30 -16.95 -1.20
CA LEU A 159 -4.62 -15.65 -1.34
C LEU A 159 -4.26 -15.10 0.06
N PRO A 160 -2.97 -14.88 0.37
CA PRO A 160 -2.60 -14.26 1.63
C PRO A 160 -3.13 -12.82 1.73
N ILE A 161 -3.73 -12.48 2.87
CA ILE A 161 -4.26 -11.15 3.14
C ILE A 161 -3.78 -10.71 4.52
N VAL A 162 -3.18 -9.54 4.60
CA VAL A 162 -2.80 -8.89 5.85
C VAL A 162 -3.41 -7.50 5.94
N LYS A 163 -3.62 -7.00 7.15
CA LYS A 163 -4.08 -5.63 7.43
C LYS A 163 -3.05 -4.88 8.27
N THR A 164 -2.90 -3.59 8.02
CA THR A 164 -2.12 -2.68 8.85
C THR A 164 -2.82 -1.33 8.97
N SER A 165 -2.79 -0.75 10.16
CA SER A 165 -3.22 0.64 10.38
C SER A 165 -2.11 1.65 10.07
N GLN A 166 -0.88 1.17 9.91
CA GLN A 166 0.32 2.01 9.76
C GLN A 166 0.60 2.45 8.31
N ILE A 167 -0.17 2.00 7.33
CA ILE A 167 -0.12 2.51 5.96
C ILE A 167 -1.47 3.14 5.65
N GLY A 168 -1.48 4.46 5.46
CA GLY A 168 -2.72 5.17 5.19
C GLY A 168 -2.65 6.65 5.58
N HIS A 169 -3.81 7.27 5.90
CA HIS A 169 -3.92 8.71 6.12
C HIS A 169 -3.71 9.14 7.59
N GLY A 170 -3.29 8.21 8.46
CA GLY A 170 -3.04 8.49 9.87
C GLY A 170 -1.78 9.34 10.11
N PRO A 171 -1.69 10.01 11.28
CA PRO A 171 -0.53 10.84 11.63
C PRO A 171 0.75 10.02 11.88
N ASP A 172 0.60 8.75 12.21
CA ASP A 172 1.69 7.80 12.49
C ASP A 172 1.96 6.85 11.30
N SER A 173 1.51 7.21 10.09
CA SER A 173 1.70 6.36 8.91
C SER A 173 3.18 6.18 8.59
N LYS A 174 3.50 4.95 8.21
CA LYS A 174 4.80 4.51 7.72
C LYS A 174 4.91 4.68 6.20
N CYS A 175 6.07 4.41 5.66
CA CYS A 175 6.36 4.49 4.24
C CYS A 175 6.34 3.08 3.62
N ALA A 176 5.52 2.89 2.60
CA ALA A 176 5.59 1.70 1.76
C ALA A 176 6.47 1.97 0.54
N ILE A 177 7.38 1.05 0.22
CA ILE A 177 8.31 1.20 -0.90
C ILE A 177 7.76 0.44 -2.10
N ILE A 178 7.27 1.16 -3.09
CA ILE A 178 6.78 0.59 -4.35
C ILE A 178 7.95 0.00 -5.15
N GLY A 179 7.81 -1.24 -5.58
CA GLY A 179 8.86 -2.01 -6.24
C GLY A 179 9.83 -2.70 -5.27
N GLU A 180 9.60 -2.65 -3.96
CA GLU A 180 10.35 -3.43 -2.98
C GLU A 180 9.83 -4.86 -2.94
N ARG A 181 10.76 -5.83 -2.84
CA ARG A 181 10.40 -7.23 -2.60
C ARG A 181 10.18 -7.43 -1.10
N LEU A 182 8.96 -7.72 -0.74
CA LEU A 182 8.58 -8.05 0.63
C LEU A 182 8.49 -9.56 0.80
N MET A 183 8.89 -10.03 1.98
CA MET A 183 8.65 -11.38 2.48
C MET A 183 8.19 -11.27 3.92
N MET A 184 6.98 -11.72 4.19
CA MET A 184 6.38 -11.75 5.53
C MET A 184 5.95 -13.17 5.86
N LYS A 185 6.18 -13.59 7.10
CA LYS A 185 5.70 -14.87 7.63
C LYS A 185 4.97 -14.61 8.93
N LYS A 186 3.87 -15.34 9.12
CA LYS A 186 3.14 -15.32 10.39
C LYS A 186 4.02 -15.97 11.46
N GLU A 187 4.25 -15.25 12.53
CA GLU A 187 4.88 -15.84 13.71
C GLU A 187 3.91 -16.83 14.37
N GLY A 188 4.42 -17.99 14.73
CA GLY A 188 3.64 -19.07 15.35
C GLY A 188 3.32 -18.79 16.80
#